data_a922fb9387fbe85c91c36015725cc49a
#
_entry.id   a922fb9387fbe85c91c36015725cc49a
#
_cell.length_a   1.000
_cell.length_b   1.000
_cell.length_c   1.000
_cell.angle_alpha   90.00
_cell.angle_beta   90.00
_cell.angle_gamma   90.00
#
_symmetry.space_group_name_H-M   'P 1'
#
loop_
_entity.id
_entity.type
_entity.pdbx_description
1 polymer ?
#
loop_
_entity_poly.entity_id
_entity_poly.type
_entity_poly.pdbx_seq_one_letter_code
_entity_poly.pdbx_strand_id
1 'polypeptide(L)'
;MTNFFPSRPAAHPTIYAYEDTHPQYRGLLKVGYTSVDVQHRVAQQYPTLRPGARPYRIVFEESAMRGDGTSFTDHEVHRVLRRMGVENPEGEWFRCTVREVRAAVR
;
A
#
# COMPACT_ATOMS: atom_id res chain seq x y z
N MET A 1 -16.47 6.22 34.51
CA MET A 1 -15.12 5.76 34.74
C MET A 1 -14.22 6.23 33.62
N THR A 2 -13.10 6.77 33.95
CA THR A 2 -12.14 7.24 32.98
C THR A 2 -11.50 6.05 32.28
N ASN A 3 -11.45 6.11 30.99
CA ASN A 3 -10.74 5.10 30.22
C ASN A 3 -9.24 5.34 30.38
N PHE A 4 -8.55 4.43 31.03
CA PHE A 4 -7.13 4.55 31.31
C PHE A 4 -6.26 4.24 30.08
N PHE A 5 -6.85 3.68 29.04
CA PHE A 5 -6.13 3.37 27.83
C PHE A 5 -6.44 4.42 26.81
N PRO A 6 -5.42 5.01 26.19
CA PRO A 6 -5.69 5.89 25.07
C PRO A 6 -6.53 5.10 24.06
N SER A 7 -7.57 5.73 23.56
CA SER A 7 -8.36 5.15 22.48
C SER A 7 -7.39 4.73 21.39
N ARG A 8 -7.37 3.46 21.07
CA ARG A 8 -6.65 3.04 19.89
C ARG A 8 -7.27 3.78 18.73
N PRO A 9 -6.47 4.42 17.89
CA PRO A 9 -7.01 4.89 16.63
C PRO A 9 -7.75 3.72 16.01
N ALA A 10 -8.97 3.92 15.57
CA ALA A 10 -9.71 2.90 14.87
C ALA A 10 -8.81 2.37 13.76
N ALA A 11 -8.74 1.04 13.63
CA ALA A 11 -7.99 0.44 12.55
C ALA A 11 -8.55 0.99 11.24
N HIS A 12 -7.67 1.59 10.43
CA HIS A 12 -8.04 2.10 9.13
C HIS A 12 -7.42 1.21 8.05
N PRO A 13 -8.15 0.14 7.64
CA PRO A 13 -7.63 -0.71 6.57
C PRO A 13 -7.42 0.15 5.32
N THR A 14 -6.21 0.11 4.81
CA THR A 14 -5.77 0.98 3.73
C THR A 14 -4.99 0.17 2.71
N ILE A 15 -5.30 0.39 1.44
CA ILE A 15 -4.45 -0.06 0.34
C ILE A 15 -3.49 1.06 0.03
N TYR A 16 -2.22 0.74 -0.08
CA TYR A 16 -1.19 1.70 -0.42
C TYR A 16 -0.35 1.20 -1.59
N ALA A 17 0.29 2.13 -2.26
CA ALA A 17 1.30 1.78 -3.24
C ALA A 17 2.47 2.73 -3.08
N TYR A 18 3.67 2.20 -3.28
CA TYR A 18 4.87 3.03 -3.27
C TYR A 18 5.82 2.59 -4.36
N GLU A 19 6.70 3.50 -4.73
CA GLU A 19 7.79 3.22 -5.65
C GLU A 19 9.10 3.22 -4.88
N ASP A 20 10.04 2.39 -5.32
CA ASP A 20 11.40 2.43 -4.85
C ASP A 20 12.17 3.34 -5.78
N THR A 21 13.03 4.20 -5.24
CA THR A 21 13.77 5.17 -6.05
C THR A 21 14.96 4.57 -6.79
N HIS A 22 15.29 3.31 -6.52
CA HIS A 22 16.37 2.63 -7.23
C HIS A 22 15.98 2.39 -8.69
N PRO A 23 16.88 2.65 -9.65
CA PRO A 23 16.55 2.51 -11.08
C PRO A 23 16.02 1.14 -11.50
N GLN A 24 16.41 0.07 -10.80
CA GLN A 24 15.90 -1.28 -11.05
C GLN A 24 14.40 -1.38 -10.90
N TYR A 25 13.81 -0.53 -10.08
CA TYR A 25 12.37 -0.55 -9.79
C TYR A 25 11.58 0.46 -10.63
N ARG A 26 12.21 1.01 -11.64
CA ARG A 26 11.53 2.01 -12.49
C ARG A 26 10.28 1.39 -13.15
N GLY A 27 9.17 2.09 -13.02
CA GLY A 27 7.89 1.63 -13.58
C GLY A 27 7.17 0.60 -12.72
N LEU A 28 7.73 0.24 -11.57
CA LEU A 28 7.13 -0.72 -10.65
C LEU A 28 6.53 -0.03 -9.44
N LEU A 29 5.37 -0.51 -9.02
CA LEU A 29 4.75 -0.09 -7.77
C LEU A 29 4.55 -1.32 -6.88
N LYS A 30 4.89 -1.19 -5.61
CA LYS A 30 4.54 -2.20 -4.63
C LYS A 30 3.16 -1.86 -4.08
N VAL A 31 2.23 -2.80 -4.19
CA VAL A 31 0.85 -2.63 -3.76
C VAL A 31 0.62 -3.47 -2.53
N GLY A 32 0.32 -2.82 -1.42
CA GLY A 32 0.19 -3.48 -0.13
C GLY A 32 -1.04 -3.05 0.63
N TYR A 33 -1.18 -3.67 1.79
CA TYR A 33 -2.29 -3.44 2.71
C TYR A 33 -1.73 -3.19 4.11
N THR A 34 -2.38 -2.30 4.84
CA THR A 34 -2.07 -2.11 6.24
C THR A 34 -3.33 -1.71 7.01
N SER A 35 -3.40 -2.10 8.27
CA SER A 35 -4.43 -1.63 9.20
C SER A 35 -3.90 -0.52 10.10
N VAL A 36 -2.63 -0.14 9.93
CA VAL A 36 -1.97 0.91 10.70
C VAL A 36 -1.52 2.01 9.76
N ASP A 37 -0.81 3.00 10.29
CA ASP A 37 -0.31 4.11 9.49
C ASP A 37 0.58 3.62 8.33
N VAL A 38 0.30 4.12 7.12
CA VAL A 38 1.02 3.71 5.91
C VAL A 38 2.49 4.09 5.99
N GLN A 39 2.80 5.29 6.46
CA GLN A 39 4.19 5.73 6.58
C GLN A 39 5.00 4.77 7.45
N HIS A 40 4.43 4.39 8.57
CA HIS A 40 5.08 3.47 9.49
C HIS A 40 5.25 2.08 8.87
N ARG A 41 4.21 1.59 8.20
CA ARG A 41 4.23 0.27 7.56
C ARG A 41 5.28 0.18 6.45
N VAL A 42 5.36 1.19 5.61
CA VAL A 42 6.33 1.21 4.52
C VAL A 42 7.74 1.35 5.07
N ALA A 43 7.92 2.19 6.09
CA ALA A 43 9.24 2.35 6.72
C ALA A 43 9.79 1.04 7.28
N GLN A 44 8.91 0.16 7.76
CA GLN A 44 9.33 -1.16 8.27
C GLN A 44 9.97 -2.04 7.20
N GLN A 45 9.67 -1.79 5.94
CA GLN A 45 10.22 -2.55 4.83
C GLN A 45 11.62 -2.05 4.43
N TYR A 46 12.05 -0.94 5.03
CA TYR A 46 13.36 -0.34 4.80
C TYR A 46 14.04 -0.11 6.15
N PRO A 47 14.44 -1.19 6.84
CA PRO A 47 14.96 -1.09 8.22
C PRO A 47 16.26 -0.32 8.33
N THR A 48 17.02 -0.24 7.24
CA THR A 48 18.27 0.52 7.22
C THR A 48 18.08 1.74 6.36
N LEU A 49 17.85 2.90 7.00
CA LEU A 49 17.71 4.15 6.29
C LEU A 49 19.09 4.78 6.10
N ARG A 50 19.35 5.25 4.90
CA ARG A 50 20.56 6.02 4.62
C ARG A 50 20.33 7.47 5.04
N PRO A 51 21.36 8.16 5.53
CA PRO A 51 21.27 9.60 5.70
C PRO A 51 20.94 10.25 4.37
N GLY A 52 19.95 11.14 4.35
CA GLY A 52 19.53 11.82 3.14
C GLY A 52 18.16 11.40 2.67
N ALA A 53 17.97 11.26 1.36
CA ALA A 53 16.68 10.98 0.77
C ALA A 53 16.17 9.57 1.11
N ARG A 54 14.86 9.44 1.31
CA ARG A 54 14.23 8.14 1.53
C ARG A 54 14.36 7.30 0.26
N PRO A 55 14.57 5.96 0.40
CA PRO A 55 14.69 5.07 -0.75
C PRO A 55 13.34 4.74 -1.41
N TYR A 56 12.25 5.32 -0.95
CA TYR A 56 10.90 5.04 -1.44
C TYR A 56 10.05 6.31 -1.44
N ARG A 57 8.97 6.28 -2.21
CA ARG A 57 7.98 7.34 -2.21
C ARG A 57 6.59 6.72 -2.25
N ILE A 58 5.75 7.04 -1.26
CA ILE A 58 4.37 6.58 -1.24
C ILE A 58 3.58 7.42 -2.24
N VAL A 59 2.92 6.76 -3.19
CA VAL A 59 2.22 7.43 -4.29
C VAL A 59 0.72 7.21 -4.26
N PHE A 60 0.23 6.32 -3.40
CA PHE A 60 -1.18 6.01 -3.33
C PHE A 60 -1.57 5.52 -1.94
N GLU A 61 -2.68 6.04 -1.43
CA GLU A 61 -3.32 5.56 -0.20
C GLU A 61 -4.81 5.69 -0.39
N GLU A 62 -5.54 4.63 -0.14
CA GLU A 62 -7.00 4.68 -0.20
C GLU A 62 -7.59 3.66 0.77
N SER A 63 -8.75 4.02 1.34
CA SER A 63 -9.44 3.13 2.27
C SER A 63 -9.77 1.79 1.61
N ALA A 64 -9.55 0.72 2.37
CA ALA A 64 -9.92 -0.64 1.97
C ALA A 64 -11.29 -1.03 2.54
N MET A 65 -12.10 -0.06 2.92
CA MET A 65 -13.45 -0.30 3.43
C MET A 65 -14.45 -0.27 2.28
N ARG A 66 -15.31 -1.29 2.22
CA ARG A 66 -16.44 -1.29 1.31
C ARG A 66 -17.58 -0.48 1.90
N GLY A 67 -18.53 -0.11 1.06
CA GLY A 67 -19.71 0.64 1.49
C GLY A 67 -20.57 -0.09 2.53
N ASP A 68 -20.48 -1.40 2.61
CA ASP A 68 -21.22 -2.21 3.57
C ASP A 68 -20.48 -2.37 4.92
N GLY A 69 -19.35 -1.72 5.09
CA GLY A 69 -18.57 -1.79 6.32
C GLY A 69 -17.55 -2.92 6.37
N THR A 70 -17.52 -3.79 5.37
CA THR A 70 -16.49 -4.83 5.29
C THR A 70 -15.22 -4.25 4.67
N SER A 71 -14.10 -4.95 4.87
CA SER A 71 -12.83 -4.54 4.28
C SER A 71 -12.34 -5.58 3.28
N PHE A 72 -11.43 -5.16 2.41
CA PHE A 72 -10.74 -6.04 1.49
C PHE A 72 -9.23 -5.88 1.69
N THR A 73 -8.46 -6.79 1.14
CA THR A 73 -7.00 -6.79 1.30
C THR A 73 -6.31 -6.54 -0.02
N ASP A 74 -4.98 -6.39 0.06
CA ASP A 74 -4.13 -6.26 -1.12
C ASP A 74 -4.23 -7.47 -2.05
N HIS A 75 -4.52 -8.66 -1.52
CA HIS A 75 -4.66 -9.85 -2.37
C HIS A 75 -5.80 -9.69 -3.38
N GLU A 76 -6.89 -9.07 -2.98
CA GLU A 76 -8.00 -8.81 -3.89
C GLU A 76 -7.61 -7.79 -4.96
N VAL A 77 -6.88 -6.75 -4.55
CA VAL A 77 -6.37 -5.75 -5.49
C VAL A 77 -5.38 -6.37 -6.47
N HIS A 78 -4.47 -7.21 -5.98
CA HIS A 78 -3.51 -7.92 -6.82
C HIS A 78 -4.21 -8.76 -7.88
N ARG A 79 -5.29 -9.43 -7.49
CA ARG A 79 -6.08 -10.27 -8.38
C ARG A 79 -6.71 -9.44 -9.50
N VAL A 80 -7.26 -8.28 -9.15
CA VAL A 80 -7.85 -7.37 -10.15
C VAL A 80 -6.79 -6.83 -11.10
N LEU A 81 -5.63 -6.42 -10.57
CA LEU A 81 -4.53 -5.95 -11.41
C LEU A 81 -4.11 -7.01 -12.43
N ARG A 82 -4.02 -8.27 -12.02
CA ARG A 82 -3.68 -9.36 -12.94
C ARG A 82 -4.75 -9.54 -14.01
N ARG A 83 -6.03 -9.42 -13.65
CA ARG A 83 -7.13 -9.48 -14.64
C ARG A 83 -7.08 -8.33 -15.63
N MET A 84 -6.59 -7.18 -15.20
CA MET A 84 -6.41 -6.03 -16.09
C MET A 84 -5.23 -6.20 -17.04
N GLY A 85 -4.48 -7.29 -16.91
CA GLY A 85 -3.32 -7.55 -17.74
C GLY A 85 -2.05 -6.86 -17.28
N VAL A 86 -2.03 -6.37 -16.05
CA VAL A 86 -0.86 -5.71 -15.47
C VAL A 86 0.20 -6.76 -15.17
N GLU A 87 1.44 -6.50 -15.61
CA GLU A 87 2.56 -7.39 -15.34
C GLU A 87 2.90 -7.38 -13.85
N ASN A 88 3.05 -8.58 -13.29
CA ASN A 88 3.42 -8.79 -11.89
C ASN A 88 4.74 -9.56 -11.86
N PRO A 89 5.87 -8.86 -11.98
CA PRO A 89 7.17 -9.55 -12.07
C PRO A 89 7.56 -10.31 -10.81
N GLU A 90 7.17 -9.82 -9.64
CA GLU A 90 7.51 -10.50 -8.40
C GLU A 90 6.62 -10.05 -7.25
N GLY A 91 6.04 -11.02 -6.53
CA GLY A 91 5.32 -10.79 -5.28
C GLY A 91 4.27 -9.69 -5.37
N GLU A 92 4.45 -8.64 -4.58
CA GLU A 92 3.55 -7.49 -4.52
C GLU A 92 3.96 -6.34 -5.44
N TRP A 93 4.95 -6.57 -6.29
CA TRP A 93 5.43 -5.58 -7.26
C TRP A 93 4.71 -5.74 -8.58
N PHE A 94 4.18 -4.64 -9.09
CA PHE A 94 3.41 -4.60 -10.34
C PHE A 94 3.94 -3.50 -11.24
N ARG A 95 4.06 -3.81 -12.53
CA ARG A 95 4.44 -2.81 -13.53
C ARG A 95 3.19 -2.05 -13.93
N CYS A 96 2.89 -1.00 -13.18
CA CYS A 96 1.65 -0.27 -13.35
C CYS A 96 1.77 1.19 -12.93
N THR A 97 0.71 1.93 -13.19
CA THR A 97 0.59 3.33 -12.82
C THR A 97 -0.34 3.47 -11.61
N VAL A 98 -0.29 4.61 -10.96
CA VAL A 98 -1.22 4.95 -9.87
C VAL A 98 -2.67 4.87 -10.37
N ARG A 99 -2.91 5.29 -11.61
CA ARG A 99 -4.26 5.22 -12.20
C ARG A 99 -4.78 3.79 -12.23
N GLU A 100 -3.92 2.85 -12.61
CA GLU A 100 -4.30 1.44 -12.65
C GLU A 100 -4.58 0.88 -11.26
N VAL A 101 -3.76 1.25 -10.28
CA VAL A 101 -4.01 0.84 -8.89
C VAL A 101 -5.35 1.41 -8.41
N ARG A 102 -5.62 2.67 -8.68
CA ARG A 102 -6.87 3.29 -8.30
C ARG A 102 -8.06 2.58 -8.93
N ALA A 103 -7.95 2.23 -10.20
CA ALA A 103 -9.01 1.49 -10.89
C ALA A 103 -9.22 0.11 -10.27
N ALA A 104 -8.16 -0.56 -9.86
CA ALA A 104 -8.25 -1.88 -9.26
C ALA A 104 -8.89 -1.86 -7.87
N VAL A 105 -8.74 -0.75 -7.13
CA VAL A 105 -9.29 -0.61 -5.79
C VAL A 105 -10.80 -0.33 -5.84
N ARG A 106 -11.30 0.15 -6.94
CA ARG A 106 -12.73 0.48 -7.09
C ARG A 106 -13.58 -0.67 -7.67
#